data_c24a05f3753b2801f223fc07b93f5512
#
_entry.id   c24a05f3753b2801f223fc07b93f5512
#
_cell.length_a   1.000
_cell.length_b   1.000
_cell.length_c   1.000
_cell.angle_alpha   90.00
_cell.angle_beta   90.00
_cell.angle_gamma   90.00
#
_symmetry.space_group_name_H-M   'P 1'
#
loop_
_entity.id
_entity.type
_entity.pdbx_description
1 polymer ?
#
loop_
_entity_poly.entity_id
_entity_poly.type
_entity_poly.pdbx_seq_one_letter_code
_entity_poly.pdbx_strand_id
1 'polypeptide(L)'
;MYIFDIDGTILNTIDAINFHLNETFKKYALGEVPKDKVREFVGNGPKVLVKSALSYVDFEGDESLAKEIYDFYNQAYDNDPAYLTKPYDGIKEALDKIKEKGEILTAFSNKPDSTCKKVLGSIFGEDYFDYILGFRDDYKRKPSPEGIMIIASHFNVNYSDILYFGDSEVDMKCGKNASVFTVGCSWGFRDREILEKENPDIIINKPSEINSIRNIWFIVNVFIIAMNDYSNIYKTLIHLLGNNKLARRINAITNRKFI
;
A
#
# COMPACT_ATOMS: atom_id res chain seq x y z
N MET A 1 -10.93 6.95 8.92
CA MET A 1 -10.98 6.03 7.75
C MET A 1 -9.63 5.37 7.56
N TYR A 2 -9.60 4.11 7.19
CA TYR A 2 -8.40 3.33 6.91
C TYR A 2 -8.38 2.92 5.45
N ILE A 3 -7.27 3.15 4.75
CA ILE A 3 -7.03 2.71 3.38
C ILE A 3 -5.79 1.82 3.40
N PHE A 4 -5.90 0.62 2.87
CA PHE A 4 -4.79 -0.34 2.79
C PHE A 4 -4.43 -0.65 1.35
N ASP A 5 -3.13 -0.71 1.03
CA ASP A 5 -2.70 -1.47 -0.14
C ASP A 5 -2.96 -2.96 0.07
N ILE A 6 -2.93 -3.73 -1.01
CA ILE A 6 -3.27 -5.16 -1.00
C ILE A 6 -2.00 -6.03 -1.02
N ASP A 7 -1.25 -5.97 -2.12
CA ASP A 7 -0.12 -6.86 -2.39
C ASP A 7 1.10 -6.46 -1.54
N GLY A 8 1.49 -7.28 -0.58
CA GLY A 8 2.58 -6.97 0.36
C GLY A 8 2.11 -6.25 1.64
N THR A 9 0.88 -5.76 1.70
CA THR A 9 0.34 -5.06 2.86
C THR A 9 -0.71 -5.89 3.60
N ILE A 10 -1.84 -6.20 2.96
CA ILE A 10 -2.88 -7.09 3.53
C ILE A 10 -2.57 -8.54 3.19
N LEU A 11 -2.20 -8.81 1.93
CA LEU A 11 -1.99 -10.14 1.38
C LEU A 11 -0.54 -10.38 1.00
N ASN A 12 -0.01 -11.54 1.38
CA ASN A 12 1.20 -12.07 0.80
C ASN A 12 0.83 -12.79 -0.51
N THR A 13 1.01 -12.09 -1.62
CA THR A 13 0.67 -12.55 -2.97
C THR A 13 1.89 -12.96 -3.80
N ILE A 14 3.10 -12.90 -3.23
CA ILE A 14 4.32 -13.09 -4.00
C ILE A 14 4.42 -14.48 -4.63
N ASP A 15 3.96 -15.52 -3.93
CA ASP A 15 3.97 -16.89 -4.45
C ASP A 15 2.97 -17.07 -5.59
N ALA A 16 1.80 -16.46 -5.51
CA ALA A 16 0.80 -16.44 -6.58
C ALA A 16 1.34 -15.73 -7.83
N ILE A 17 1.88 -14.52 -7.64
CA ILE A 17 2.43 -13.70 -8.73
C ILE A 17 3.58 -14.45 -9.42
N ASN A 18 4.52 -15.00 -8.64
CA ASN A 18 5.65 -15.77 -9.15
C ASN A 18 5.20 -17.01 -9.92
N PHE A 19 4.24 -17.75 -9.38
CA PHE A 19 3.71 -18.95 -10.03
C PHE A 19 3.07 -18.62 -11.39
N HIS A 20 2.11 -17.72 -11.43
CA HIS A 20 1.40 -17.38 -12.67
C HIS A 20 2.33 -16.75 -13.71
N LEU A 21 3.33 -15.97 -13.29
CA LEU A 21 4.32 -15.40 -14.20
C LEU A 21 5.18 -16.49 -14.84
N ASN A 22 5.71 -17.41 -14.05
CA ASN A 22 6.59 -18.46 -14.56
C ASN A 22 5.83 -19.54 -15.34
N GLU A 23 4.60 -19.89 -14.99
CA GLU A 23 3.75 -20.76 -15.83
C GLU A 23 3.41 -20.08 -17.17
N THR A 24 3.18 -18.75 -17.17
CA THR A 24 3.04 -18.00 -18.42
C THR A 24 4.34 -18.08 -19.24
N PHE A 25 5.49 -17.79 -18.64
CA PHE A 25 6.78 -17.79 -19.34
C PHE A 25 7.14 -19.16 -19.89
N LYS A 26 6.88 -20.22 -19.15
CA LYS A 26 7.03 -21.60 -19.58
C LYS A 26 6.19 -21.92 -20.85
N LYS A 27 4.97 -21.44 -20.92
CA LYS A 27 4.10 -21.61 -22.10
C LYS A 27 4.71 -20.98 -23.35
N TYR A 28 5.41 -19.86 -23.20
CA TYR A 28 6.06 -19.14 -24.31
C TYR A 28 7.53 -19.53 -24.48
N ALA A 29 7.99 -20.62 -23.86
CA ALA A 29 9.38 -21.10 -23.89
C ALA A 29 10.41 -20.03 -23.45
N LEU A 30 10.02 -19.17 -22.52
CA LEU A 30 10.90 -18.16 -21.90
C LEU A 30 11.60 -18.70 -20.66
N GLY A 31 12.68 -18.03 -20.26
CA GLY A 31 13.41 -18.35 -19.03
C GLY A 31 12.60 -18.10 -17.75
N GLU A 32 12.95 -18.78 -16.67
CA GLU A 32 12.35 -18.62 -15.36
C GLU A 32 12.85 -17.33 -14.68
N VAL A 33 11.91 -16.61 -14.03
CA VAL A 33 12.24 -15.42 -13.22
C VAL A 33 12.26 -15.82 -11.74
N PRO A 34 13.39 -15.68 -11.04
CA PRO A 34 13.46 -15.97 -9.61
C PRO A 34 12.49 -15.12 -8.78
N LYS A 35 11.94 -15.72 -7.72
CA LYS A 35 10.94 -15.06 -6.87
C LYS A 35 11.42 -13.71 -6.30
N ASP A 36 12.69 -13.58 -5.93
CA ASP A 36 13.24 -12.33 -5.42
C ASP A 36 13.21 -11.23 -6.49
N LYS A 37 13.45 -11.58 -7.77
CA LYS A 37 13.32 -10.64 -8.88
C LYS A 37 11.86 -10.26 -9.15
N VAL A 38 10.95 -11.23 -9.09
CA VAL A 38 9.50 -10.94 -9.19
C VAL A 38 9.09 -9.96 -8.08
N ARG A 39 9.56 -10.15 -6.85
CA ARG A 39 9.31 -9.25 -5.72
C ARG A 39 9.76 -7.81 -5.98
N GLU A 40 10.92 -7.61 -6.65
CA GLU A 40 11.40 -6.28 -7.05
C GLU A 40 10.47 -5.61 -8.09
N PHE A 41 9.84 -6.38 -8.97
CA PHE A 41 9.01 -5.87 -10.08
C PHE A 41 7.57 -5.53 -9.66
N VAL A 42 7.09 -6.05 -8.52
CA VAL A 42 5.74 -5.79 -8.00
C VAL A 42 5.61 -4.35 -7.49
N GLY A 43 4.38 -3.79 -7.54
CA GLY A 43 4.01 -2.47 -7.00
C GLY A 43 3.47 -1.49 -8.06
N ASN A 44 3.94 -1.59 -9.31
CA ASN A 44 3.53 -0.70 -10.40
C ASN A 44 2.46 -1.30 -11.34
N GLY A 45 1.83 -2.39 -10.92
CA GLY A 45 0.79 -3.10 -11.66
C GLY A 45 1.33 -4.13 -12.66
N PRO A 46 0.44 -5.01 -13.17
CA PRO A 46 0.84 -6.22 -13.91
C PRO A 46 1.54 -5.93 -15.24
N LYS A 47 1.22 -4.81 -15.91
CA LYS A 47 1.88 -4.43 -17.17
C LYS A 47 3.37 -4.13 -16.95
N VAL A 48 3.71 -3.44 -15.86
CA VAL A 48 5.10 -3.12 -15.53
C VAL A 48 5.82 -4.38 -15.06
N LEU A 49 5.18 -5.21 -14.23
CA LEU A 49 5.69 -6.50 -13.79
C LEU A 49 6.11 -7.38 -14.98
N VAL A 50 5.19 -7.66 -15.91
CA VAL A 50 5.47 -8.52 -17.08
C VAL A 50 6.55 -7.91 -17.97
N LYS A 51 6.52 -6.60 -18.21
CA LYS A 51 7.55 -5.92 -19.00
C LYS A 51 8.95 -6.06 -18.35
N SER A 52 9.04 -5.86 -17.04
CA SER A 52 10.31 -6.03 -16.30
C SER A 52 10.81 -7.46 -16.33
N ALA A 53 9.89 -8.42 -16.20
CA ALA A 53 10.20 -9.84 -16.28
C ALA A 53 10.67 -10.27 -17.67
N LEU A 54 10.03 -9.78 -18.73
CA LEU A 54 10.45 -10.01 -20.12
C LEU A 54 11.86 -9.45 -20.37
N SER A 55 12.13 -8.22 -19.86
CA SER A 55 13.46 -7.63 -19.95
C SER A 55 14.52 -8.44 -19.18
N TYR A 56 14.13 -9.02 -18.04
CA TYR A 56 15.05 -9.85 -17.23
C TYR A 56 15.49 -11.13 -17.93
N VAL A 57 14.64 -11.71 -18.76
CA VAL A 57 14.94 -12.95 -19.53
C VAL A 57 15.43 -12.66 -20.95
N ASP A 58 15.87 -11.43 -21.23
CA ASP A 58 16.39 -11.01 -22.55
C ASP A 58 15.41 -11.32 -23.70
N PHE A 59 14.12 -11.02 -23.50
CA PHE A 59 13.07 -11.29 -24.50
C PHE A 59 13.32 -10.49 -25.80
N GLU A 60 13.45 -11.21 -26.92
CA GLU A 60 13.71 -10.68 -28.26
C GLU A 60 12.46 -10.57 -29.16
N GLY A 61 11.25 -10.84 -28.62
CA GLY A 61 10.00 -10.75 -29.35
C GLY A 61 9.55 -9.29 -29.59
N ASP A 62 8.61 -9.13 -30.50
CA ASP A 62 7.99 -7.83 -30.80
C ASP A 62 6.95 -7.41 -29.75
N GLU A 63 6.42 -6.19 -29.90
CA GLU A 63 5.40 -5.64 -28.99
C GLU A 63 4.09 -6.43 -29.02
N SER A 64 3.74 -7.06 -30.15
CA SER A 64 2.53 -7.86 -30.28
C SER A 64 2.60 -9.13 -29.44
N LEU A 65 3.74 -9.83 -29.50
CA LEU A 65 3.99 -11.02 -28.67
C LEU A 65 4.11 -10.65 -27.19
N ALA A 66 4.79 -9.54 -26.86
CA ALA A 66 4.84 -9.04 -25.48
C ALA A 66 3.45 -8.74 -24.91
N LYS A 67 2.55 -8.17 -25.74
CA LYS A 67 1.16 -7.94 -25.36
C LYS A 67 0.38 -9.26 -25.16
N GLU A 68 0.56 -10.22 -26.04
CA GLU A 68 -0.07 -11.54 -25.90
C GLU A 68 0.33 -12.24 -24.62
N ILE A 69 1.64 -12.21 -24.26
CA ILE A 69 2.17 -12.77 -23.01
C ILE A 69 1.54 -12.05 -21.80
N TYR A 70 1.45 -10.73 -21.84
CA TYR A 70 0.80 -9.95 -20.80
C TYR A 70 -0.68 -10.28 -20.63
N ASP A 71 -1.43 -10.37 -21.73
CA ASP A 71 -2.85 -10.71 -21.73
C ASP A 71 -3.07 -12.12 -21.15
N PHE A 72 -2.22 -13.08 -21.56
CA PHE A 72 -2.27 -14.44 -21.02
C PHE A 72 -1.97 -14.49 -19.52
N TYR A 73 -0.93 -13.79 -19.06
CA TYR A 73 -0.62 -13.66 -17.63
C TYR A 73 -1.82 -13.13 -16.84
N ASN A 74 -2.42 -12.04 -17.30
CA ASN A 74 -3.57 -11.44 -16.63
C ASN A 74 -4.75 -12.41 -16.55
N GLN A 75 -5.06 -13.09 -17.66
CA GLN A 75 -6.13 -14.07 -17.68
C GLN A 75 -5.85 -15.25 -16.73
N ALA A 76 -4.63 -15.77 -16.74
CA ALA A 76 -4.23 -16.88 -15.86
C ALA A 76 -4.34 -16.49 -14.39
N TYR A 77 -3.85 -15.30 -14.04
CA TYR A 77 -3.93 -14.78 -12.67
C TYR A 77 -5.38 -14.49 -12.25
N ASP A 78 -6.19 -13.87 -13.12
CA ASP A 78 -7.58 -13.49 -12.81
C ASP A 78 -8.54 -14.69 -12.72
N ASN A 79 -8.16 -15.83 -13.27
CA ASN A 79 -8.94 -17.07 -13.15
C ASN A 79 -8.90 -17.65 -11.73
N ASP A 80 -7.76 -17.52 -11.02
CA ASP A 80 -7.61 -17.97 -9.62
C ASP A 80 -6.66 -17.07 -8.83
N PRO A 81 -7.05 -15.81 -8.53
CA PRO A 81 -6.18 -14.84 -7.89
C PRO A 81 -5.95 -15.13 -6.39
N ALA A 82 -6.70 -16.05 -5.80
CA ALA A 82 -6.53 -16.51 -4.43
C ALA A 82 -5.55 -17.68 -4.30
N TYR A 83 -5.20 -18.36 -5.39
CA TYR A 83 -4.24 -19.45 -5.38
C TYR A 83 -2.87 -18.98 -4.85
N LEU A 84 -2.31 -19.70 -3.90
CA LEU A 84 -1.05 -19.35 -3.19
C LEU A 84 -1.06 -17.95 -2.53
N THR A 85 -2.23 -17.36 -2.34
CA THR A 85 -2.40 -16.05 -1.68
C THR A 85 -2.93 -16.26 -0.27
N LYS A 86 -2.36 -15.55 0.70
CA LYS A 86 -2.84 -15.59 2.09
C LYS A 86 -2.66 -14.23 2.78
N PRO A 87 -3.51 -13.88 3.76
CA PRO A 87 -3.25 -12.73 4.63
C PRO A 87 -1.93 -12.88 5.38
N TYR A 88 -1.27 -11.77 5.68
CA TYR A 88 -0.18 -11.80 6.66
C TYR A 88 -0.72 -12.14 8.05
N ASP A 89 0.10 -12.82 8.86
CA ASP A 89 -0.29 -13.24 10.21
C ASP A 89 -0.69 -12.02 11.06
N GLY A 90 -1.89 -12.07 11.64
CA GLY A 90 -2.46 -11.00 12.47
C GLY A 90 -3.15 -9.87 11.67
N ILE A 91 -3.18 -9.92 10.34
CA ILE A 91 -3.90 -8.92 9.53
C ILE A 91 -5.41 -9.02 9.78
N LYS A 92 -5.97 -10.22 9.70
CA LYS A 92 -7.42 -10.37 9.87
C LYS A 92 -7.89 -9.83 11.22
N GLU A 93 -7.20 -10.16 12.28
CA GLU A 93 -7.50 -9.69 13.65
C GLU A 93 -7.36 -8.16 13.76
N ALA A 94 -6.41 -7.57 13.05
CA ALA A 94 -6.24 -6.12 13.05
C ALA A 94 -7.38 -5.41 12.30
N LEU A 95 -7.80 -5.95 11.15
CA LEU A 95 -8.90 -5.42 10.34
C LEU A 95 -10.26 -5.61 11.04
N ASP A 96 -10.49 -6.77 11.67
CA ASP A 96 -11.72 -7.04 12.47
C ASP A 96 -11.90 -5.97 13.57
N LYS A 97 -10.83 -5.62 14.28
CA LYS A 97 -10.87 -4.57 15.31
C LYS A 97 -11.17 -3.16 14.76
N ILE A 98 -10.80 -2.88 13.50
CA ILE A 98 -11.17 -1.62 12.84
C ILE A 98 -12.69 -1.61 12.59
N LYS A 99 -13.23 -2.72 12.07
CA LYS A 99 -14.67 -2.88 11.82
C LYS A 99 -15.50 -2.84 13.11
N GLU A 100 -15.05 -3.51 14.16
CA GLU A 100 -15.70 -3.49 15.48
C GLU A 100 -15.85 -2.07 16.06
N LYS A 101 -14.95 -1.16 15.70
CA LYS A 101 -15.02 0.26 16.08
C LYS A 101 -15.92 1.10 15.19
N GLY A 102 -16.54 0.52 14.16
CA GLY A 102 -17.36 1.24 13.18
C GLY A 102 -16.55 2.17 12.29
N GLU A 103 -15.24 1.93 12.14
CA GLU A 103 -14.36 2.73 11.27
C GLU A 103 -14.46 2.24 9.82
N ILE A 104 -14.39 3.16 8.87
CA ILE A 104 -14.41 2.85 7.44
C ILE A 104 -13.12 2.13 7.04
N LEU A 105 -13.26 0.93 6.47
CA LEU A 105 -12.17 0.06 6.04
C LEU A 105 -12.18 -0.10 4.51
N THR A 106 -11.13 0.35 3.84
CA THR A 106 -11.04 0.32 2.38
C THR A 106 -9.71 -0.28 1.90
N ALA A 107 -9.71 -0.78 0.66
CA ALA A 107 -8.51 -1.27 -0.02
C ALA A 107 -8.25 -0.50 -1.31
N PHE A 108 -6.96 -0.20 -1.60
CA PHE A 108 -6.54 0.54 -2.79
C PHE A 108 -5.27 -0.03 -3.39
N SER A 109 -5.30 -0.48 -4.65
CA SER A 109 -4.16 -1.15 -5.29
C SER A 109 -3.96 -0.74 -6.76
N ASN A 110 -2.72 -0.88 -7.25
CA ASN A 110 -2.38 -0.82 -8.68
C ASN A 110 -2.74 -2.11 -9.46
N LYS A 111 -3.21 -3.14 -8.74
CA LYS A 111 -3.79 -4.35 -9.34
C LYS A 111 -5.14 -4.02 -10.02
N PRO A 112 -5.54 -4.71 -11.11
CA PRO A 112 -6.84 -4.49 -11.75
C PRO A 112 -8.02 -4.58 -10.77
N ASP A 113 -9.02 -3.72 -10.93
CA ASP A 113 -10.15 -3.58 -10.01
C ASP A 113 -10.95 -4.88 -9.83
N SER A 114 -11.23 -5.59 -10.93
CA SER A 114 -11.90 -6.88 -10.88
C SER A 114 -11.11 -7.93 -10.07
N THR A 115 -9.81 -7.96 -10.27
CA THR A 115 -8.91 -8.89 -9.57
C THR A 115 -8.82 -8.57 -8.07
N CYS A 116 -8.78 -7.28 -7.70
CA CYS A 116 -8.84 -6.86 -6.29
C CYS A 116 -10.10 -7.37 -5.59
N LYS A 117 -11.26 -7.16 -6.21
CA LYS A 117 -12.55 -7.61 -5.67
C LYS A 117 -12.62 -9.12 -5.54
N LYS A 118 -12.18 -9.87 -6.57
CA LYS A 118 -12.15 -11.33 -6.53
C LYS A 118 -11.27 -11.87 -5.40
N VAL A 119 -10.02 -11.41 -5.31
CA VAL A 119 -9.09 -11.94 -4.30
C VAL A 119 -9.51 -11.58 -2.88
N LEU A 120 -9.93 -10.33 -2.63
CA LEU A 120 -10.38 -9.92 -1.30
C LEU A 120 -11.70 -10.59 -0.93
N GLY A 121 -12.66 -10.69 -1.86
CA GLY A 121 -13.93 -11.39 -1.66
C GLY A 121 -13.74 -12.87 -1.34
N SER A 122 -12.83 -13.55 -2.05
CA SER A 122 -12.52 -14.98 -1.78
C SER A 122 -11.89 -15.22 -0.42
N ILE A 123 -11.08 -14.29 0.10
CA ILE A 123 -10.32 -14.48 1.34
C ILE A 123 -11.07 -13.96 2.57
N PHE A 124 -11.73 -12.80 2.45
CA PHE A 124 -12.37 -12.12 3.59
C PHE A 124 -13.89 -12.14 3.53
N GLY A 125 -14.50 -12.37 2.35
CA GLY A 125 -15.92 -12.21 2.06
C GLY A 125 -16.19 -10.93 1.24
N GLU A 126 -17.24 -10.96 0.41
CA GLU A 126 -17.51 -9.89 -0.56
C GLU A 126 -17.81 -8.52 0.09
N ASP A 127 -18.46 -8.51 1.24
CA ASP A 127 -18.85 -7.28 1.98
C ASP A 127 -17.88 -6.95 3.13
N TYR A 128 -16.68 -7.52 3.13
CA TYR A 128 -15.75 -7.32 4.22
C TYR A 128 -15.17 -5.90 4.26
N PHE A 129 -14.83 -5.34 3.08
CA PHE A 129 -14.36 -3.97 2.92
C PHE A 129 -15.51 -3.06 2.50
N ASP A 130 -15.57 -1.87 3.09
CA ASP A 130 -16.58 -0.84 2.74
C ASP A 130 -16.39 -0.32 1.30
N TYR A 131 -15.15 -0.35 0.80
CA TYR A 131 -14.84 -0.02 -0.60
C TYR A 131 -13.51 -0.65 -1.02
N ILE A 132 -13.50 -1.17 -2.25
CA ILE A 132 -12.30 -1.71 -2.89
C ILE A 132 -12.09 -0.93 -4.19
N LEU A 133 -10.92 -0.30 -4.33
CA LEU A 133 -10.51 0.42 -5.53
C LEU A 133 -9.23 -0.20 -6.08
N GLY A 134 -9.37 -1.00 -7.14
CA GLY A 134 -8.25 -1.44 -7.97
C GLY A 134 -8.06 -0.51 -9.16
N PHE A 135 -6.98 -0.69 -9.91
CA PHE A 135 -6.70 0.14 -11.06
C PHE A 135 -7.76 -0.02 -12.17
N ARG A 136 -8.19 1.12 -12.70
CA ARG A 136 -9.01 1.30 -13.90
C ARG A 136 -8.40 2.42 -14.76
N ASP A 137 -8.77 2.48 -16.02
CA ASP A 137 -8.19 3.47 -16.95
C ASP A 137 -8.75 4.90 -16.78
N ASP A 138 -9.73 5.10 -15.89
CA ASP A 138 -10.37 6.39 -15.63
C ASP A 138 -9.62 7.26 -14.59
N TYR A 139 -8.54 6.75 -14.00
CA TYR A 139 -7.66 7.50 -13.11
C TYR A 139 -6.20 7.00 -13.14
N LYS A 140 -5.27 7.82 -12.65
CA LYS A 140 -3.83 7.48 -12.66
C LYS A 140 -3.48 6.52 -11.53
N ARG A 141 -2.61 5.55 -11.83
CA ARG A 141 -2.03 4.62 -10.87
C ARG A 141 -1.25 5.32 -9.77
N LYS A 142 -1.12 4.69 -8.60
CA LYS A 142 -0.11 5.07 -7.61
C LYS A 142 1.25 5.21 -8.31
N PRO A 143 2.04 6.24 -8.02
CA PRO A 143 2.00 7.16 -6.88
C PRO A 143 1.09 8.39 -7.05
N SER A 144 0.21 8.45 -8.09
CA SER A 144 -0.82 9.50 -8.16
C SER A 144 -1.75 9.41 -6.94
N PRO A 145 -2.15 10.56 -6.35
CA PRO A 145 -3.09 10.59 -5.24
C PRO A 145 -4.56 10.34 -5.66
N GLU A 146 -4.84 10.27 -6.96
CA GLU A 146 -6.21 10.26 -7.50
C GLU A 146 -7.09 9.15 -6.89
N GLY A 147 -6.55 7.93 -6.68
CA GLY A 147 -7.31 6.85 -6.05
C GLY A 147 -7.68 7.14 -4.59
N ILE A 148 -6.78 7.73 -3.81
CA ILE A 148 -7.10 8.16 -2.43
C ILE A 148 -8.15 9.28 -2.45
N MET A 149 -8.07 10.21 -3.39
CA MET A 149 -9.04 11.30 -3.57
C MET A 149 -10.44 10.75 -3.93
N ILE A 150 -10.52 9.75 -4.81
CA ILE A 150 -11.77 9.05 -5.17
C ILE A 150 -12.40 8.42 -3.92
N ILE A 151 -11.63 7.68 -3.14
CA ILE A 151 -12.11 7.04 -1.90
C ILE A 151 -12.57 8.09 -0.88
N ALA A 152 -11.77 9.12 -0.65
CA ALA A 152 -12.10 10.21 0.27
C ALA A 152 -13.41 10.92 -0.11
N SER A 153 -13.59 11.19 -1.41
CA SER A 153 -14.81 11.81 -1.94
C SER A 153 -16.04 10.91 -1.80
N HIS A 154 -15.87 9.60 -2.04
CA HIS A 154 -16.95 8.62 -1.91
C HIS A 154 -17.58 8.62 -0.51
N PHE A 155 -16.75 8.72 0.53
CA PHE A 155 -17.18 8.72 1.93
C PHE A 155 -17.32 10.13 2.54
N ASN A 156 -17.04 11.18 1.77
CA ASN A 156 -17.01 12.57 2.25
C ASN A 156 -16.11 12.75 3.49
N VAL A 157 -14.88 12.18 3.45
CA VAL A 157 -13.91 12.21 4.55
C VAL A 157 -12.79 13.18 4.22
N ASN A 158 -12.37 13.99 5.21
CA ASN A 158 -11.22 14.88 5.06
C ASN A 158 -9.91 14.07 4.98
N TYR A 159 -8.95 14.53 4.18
CA TYR A 159 -7.65 13.86 4.04
C TYR A 159 -6.89 13.74 5.36
N SER A 160 -7.07 14.71 6.26
CA SER A 160 -6.52 14.65 7.62
C SER A 160 -7.05 13.47 8.46
N ASP A 161 -8.19 12.89 8.12
CA ASP A 161 -8.82 11.79 8.85
C ASP A 161 -8.54 10.42 8.25
N ILE A 162 -7.66 10.36 7.23
CA ILE A 162 -7.25 9.16 6.52
C ILE A 162 -5.92 8.64 7.06
N LEU A 163 -5.90 7.33 7.35
CA LEU A 163 -4.69 6.56 7.58
C LEU A 163 -4.47 5.65 6.38
N TYR A 164 -3.37 5.85 5.65
CA TYR A 164 -3.01 5.05 4.48
C TYR A 164 -1.84 4.12 4.78
N PHE A 165 -2.02 2.83 4.51
CA PHE A 165 -1.06 1.77 4.80
C PHE A 165 -0.55 1.15 3.50
N GLY A 166 0.77 0.99 3.38
CA GLY A 166 1.40 0.36 2.24
C GLY A 166 2.81 -0.12 2.58
N ASP A 167 3.37 -1.00 1.73
CA ASP A 167 4.67 -1.62 1.94
C ASP A 167 5.75 -1.22 0.93
N SER A 168 5.43 -0.29 0.02
CA SER A 168 6.34 0.12 -1.06
C SER A 168 6.61 1.63 -1.12
N GLU A 169 7.68 1.99 -1.82
CA GLU A 169 7.99 3.38 -2.17
C GLU A 169 6.87 4.06 -2.96
N VAL A 170 6.12 3.26 -3.72
CA VAL A 170 4.97 3.75 -4.51
C VAL A 170 3.83 4.19 -3.59
N ASP A 171 3.58 3.42 -2.52
CA ASP A 171 2.57 3.74 -1.52
C ASP A 171 2.96 4.96 -0.71
N MET A 172 4.21 5.01 -0.25
CA MET A 172 4.71 6.13 0.54
C MET A 172 4.58 7.45 -0.24
N LYS A 173 4.97 7.45 -1.53
CA LYS A 173 4.79 8.59 -2.43
C LYS A 173 3.32 8.93 -2.65
N CYS A 174 2.46 7.93 -2.82
CA CYS A 174 1.03 8.12 -3.03
C CYS A 174 0.37 8.81 -1.82
N GLY A 175 0.62 8.32 -0.61
CA GLY A 175 0.09 8.92 0.61
C GLY A 175 0.57 10.36 0.83
N LYS A 176 1.85 10.64 0.57
CA LYS A 176 2.41 12.00 0.60
C LYS A 176 1.75 12.93 -0.41
N ASN A 177 1.60 12.46 -1.66
CA ASN A 177 0.98 13.24 -2.72
C ASN A 177 -0.49 13.57 -2.39
N ALA A 178 -1.17 12.68 -1.68
CA ALA A 178 -2.53 12.89 -1.17
C ALA A 178 -2.59 13.72 0.12
N SER A 179 -1.45 14.00 0.77
CA SER A 179 -1.38 14.68 2.07
C SER A 179 -2.14 13.96 3.19
N VAL A 180 -2.16 12.62 3.16
CA VAL A 180 -2.74 11.78 4.21
C VAL A 180 -1.68 11.23 5.15
N PHE A 181 -2.07 10.78 6.35
CA PHE A 181 -1.16 10.11 7.28
C PHE A 181 -0.73 8.76 6.72
N THR A 182 0.56 8.63 6.41
CA THR A 182 1.11 7.51 5.66
C THR A 182 1.87 6.57 6.57
N VAL A 183 1.49 5.30 6.57
CA VAL A 183 2.04 4.24 7.41
C VAL A 183 2.78 3.22 6.55
N GLY A 184 4.08 3.09 6.74
CA GLY A 184 4.89 2.05 6.10
C GLY A 184 4.77 0.71 6.83
N CYS A 185 4.48 -0.36 6.09
CA CYS A 185 4.37 -1.73 6.59
C CYS A 185 5.64 -2.50 6.26
N SER A 186 6.54 -2.73 7.23
CA SER A 186 7.86 -3.33 6.97
C SER A 186 7.88 -4.86 6.85
N TRP A 187 6.73 -5.51 6.95
CA TRP A 187 6.60 -6.96 6.72
C TRP A 187 6.37 -7.34 5.25
N GLY A 188 6.20 -6.32 4.38
CA GLY A 188 5.81 -6.51 2.98
C GLY A 188 6.96 -6.84 2.03
N PHE A 189 6.85 -6.39 0.79
CA PHE A 189 7.79 -6.73 -0.28
C PHE A 189 9.06 -5.87 -0.28
N ARG A 190 9.02 -4.67 0.30
CA ARG A 190 10.20 -3.78 0.36
C ARG A 190 10.85 -3.82 1.72
N ASP A 191 12.18 -3.77 1.70
CA ASP A 191 12.96 -3.63 2.90
C ASP A 191 12.68 -2.29 3.58
N ARG A 192 12.80 -2.29 4.91
CA ARG A 192 12.50 -1.12 5.75
C ARG A 192 13.25 0.14 5.33
N GLU A 193 14.51 -0.01 4.89
CA GLU A 193 15.37 1.09 4.45
C GLU A 193 14.81 1.81 3.21
N ILE A 194 14.11 1.09 2.34
CA ILE A 194 13.44 1.67 1.16
C ILE A 194 12.26 2.54 1.62
N LEU A 195 11.47 2.07 2.57
CA LEU A 195 10.36 2.84 3.14
C LEU A 195 10.87 4.07 3.91
N GLU A 196 11.97 3.93 4.66
CA GLU A 196 12.55 5.04 5.42
C GLU A 196 13.04 6.18 4.52
N LYS A 197 13.58 5.88 3.33
CA LYS A 197 14.00 6.90 2.34
C LYS A 197 12.83 7.76 1.86
N GLU A 198 11.64 7.19 1.81
CA GLU A 198 10.43 7.93 1.41
C GLU A 198 9.82 8.73 2.57
N ASN A 199 10.36 8.63 3.80
CA ASN A 199 9.93 9.37 5.00
C ASN A 199 8.40 9.29 5.24
N PRO A 200 7.79 8.12 5.44
CA PRO A 200 6.40 8.02 5.89
C PRO A 200 6.24 8.65 7.29
N ASP A 201 5.00 8.93 7.69
CA ASP A 201 4.75 9.48 9.03
C ASP A 201 5.15 8.48 10.13
N ILE A 202 4.94 7.18 9.89
CA ILE A 202 5.41 6.11 10.77
C ILE A 202 5.69 4.84 9.96
N ILE A 203 6.58 3.97 10.48
CA ILE A 203 6.76 2.59 9.99
C ILE A 203 6.43 1.64 11.13
N ILE A 204 5.57 0.68 10.88
CA ILE A 204 5.19 -0.41 11.78
C ILE A 204 5.79 -1.73 11.30
N ASN A 205 6.07 -2.65 12.25
CA ASN A 205 6.81 -3.86 11.96
C ASN A 205 5.93 -5.13 11.93
N LYS A 206 4.72 -5.03 12.45
CA LYS A 206 3.77 -6.16 12.53
C LYS A 206 2.32 -5.68 12.52
N PRO A 207 1.38 -6.47 12.00
CA PRO A 207 -0.02 -6.09 11.89
C PRO A 207 -0.69 -5.71 13.22
N SER A 208 -0.26 -6.28 14.34
CA SER A 208 -0.82 -5.95 15.66
C SER A 208 -0.62 -4.47 16.08
N GLU A 209 0.29 -3.74 15.43
CA GLU A 209 0.52 -2.32 15.68
C GLU A 209 -0.50 -1.42 14.98
N ILE A 210 -1.22 -1.90 13.96
CA ILE A 210 -2.20 -1.14 13.16
C ILE A 210 -3.20 -0.41 14.06
N ASN A 211 -3.76 -1.12 15.04
CA ASN A 211 -4.83 -0.58 15.89
C ASN A 211 -4.37 0.50 16.88
N SER A 212 -3.06 0.67 17.09
CA SER A 212 -2.51 1.75 17.92
C SER A 212 -2.28 3.04 17.13
N ILE A 213 -2.24 2.97 15.79
CA ILE A 213 -1.90 4.12 14.94
C ILE A 213 -2.93 5.24 15.08
N ARG A 214 -4.22 4.94 15.25
CA ARG A 214 -5.26 5.95 15.44
C ARG A 214 -5.01 6.81 16.68
N ASN A 215 -4.55 6.20 17.77
CA ASN A 215 -4.21 6.92 18.99
C ASN A 215 -2.97 7.81 18.77
N ILE A 216 -1.94 7.31 18.08
CA ILE A 216 -0.74 8.07 17.74
C ILE A 216 -1.11 9.26 16.85
N TRP A 217 -1.90 9.02 15.82
CA TRP A 217 -2.42 10.06 14.93
C TRP A 217 -3.21 11.13 15.69
N PHE A 218 -4.12 10.72 16.59
CA PHE A 218 -4.90 11.65 17.42
C PHE A 218 -4.00 12.52 18.28
N ILE A 219 -3.02 11.93 18.97
CA ILE A 219 -2.04 12.66 19.77
C ILE A 219 -1.29 13.69 18.90
N VAL A 220 -0.80 13.27 17.73
CA VAL A 220 -0.08 14.16 16.79
C VAL A 220 -0.97 15.34 16.34
N ASN A 221 -2.24 15.10 16.01
CA ASN A 221 -3.14 16.17 15.60
C ASN A 221 -3.53 17.11 16.75
N VAL A 222 -3.78 16.59 17.95
CA VAL A 222 -4.04 17.42 19.15
C VAL A 222 -2.83 18.31 19.43
N PHE A 223 -1.60 17.77 19.33
CA PHE A 223 -0.38 18.57 19.47
C PHE A 223 -0.26 19.65 18.39
N ILE A 224 -0.57 19.35 17.14
CA ILE A 224 -0.52 20.33 16.04
C ILE A 224 -1.53 21.46 16.26
N ILE A 225 -2.75 21.14 16.73
CA ILE A 225 -3.78 22.15 17.05
C ILE A 225 -3.33 23.01 18.24
N ALA A 226 -2.86 22.38 19.33
CA ALA A 226 -2.35 23.11 20.50
C ALA A 226 -1.15 24.01 20.18
N MET A 227 -0.33 23.63 19.20
CA MET A 227 0.82 24.44 18.75
C MET A 227 0.44 25.67 17.95
N ASN A 228 -0.65 25.63 17.20
CA ASN A 228 -1.17 26.82 16.50
C ASN A 228 -1.62 27.90 17.47
N ASP A 229 -2.03 27.52 18.71
CA ASP A 229 -2.49 28.48 19.73
C ASP A 229 -1.39 28.95 20.69
N TYR A 230 -0.27 28.22 20.83
CA TYR A 230 0.73 28.52 21.89
C TYR A 230 2.19 28.23 21.46
N SER A 231 2.84 29.18 20.81
CA SER A 231 4.26 29.05 20.38
C SER A 231 5.26 28.80 21.53
N ASN A 232 4.91 29.15 22.79
CA ASN A 232 5.77 28.95 23.96
C ASN A 232 5.67 27.53 24.58
N ILE A 233 4.50 26.88 24.50
CA ILE A 233 4.30 25.50 25.02
C ILE A 233 5.10 24.50 24.20
N TYR A 234 5.24 24.75 22.91
CA TYR A 234 6.01 23.92 21.97
C TYR A 234 7.49 23.79 22.38
N LYS A 235 8.15 24.90 22.63
CA LYS A 235 9.58 24.90 23.03
C LYS A 235 9.81 24.10 24.33
N THR A 236 8.89 24.22 25.27
CA THR A 236 8.94 23.50 26.55
C THR A 236 8.71 22.01 26.37
N LEU A 237 7.78 21.61 25.49
CA LEU A 237 7.46 20.20 25.22
C LEU A 237 8.58 19.47 24.47
N ILE A 238 9.19 20.11 23.48
CA ILE A 238 10.36 19.58 22.79
C ILE A 238 11.53 19.39 23.75
N HIS A 239 11.70 20.32 24.68
CA HIS A 239 12.72 20.22 25.72
C HIS A 239 12.45 19.06 26.70
N LEU A 240 11.18 18.82 27.06
CA LEU A 240 10.76 17.72 27.96
C LEU A 240 10.84 16.34 27.29
N LEU A 241 10.55 16.26 25.99
CA LEU A 241 10.64 15.01 25.22
C LEU A 241 12.08 14.61 24.88
N GLY A 242 13.05 15.53 25.10
CA GLY A 242 14.45 15.30 24.80
C GLY A 242 14.71 15.02 23.32
N ASN A 243 15.93 14.54 23.03
CA ASN A 243 16.39 14.24 21.65
C ASN A 243 15.91 12.86 21.13
N ASN A 244 14.72 12.39 21.55
CA ASN A 244 14.21 11.10 21.12
C ASN A 244 13.60 11.15 19.71
N LYS A 245 13.38 9.96 19.13
CA LYS A 245 12.88 9.77 17.76
C LYS A 245 11.50 10.42 17.52
N LEU A 246 10.68 10.56 18.59
CA LEU A 246 9.36 11.17 18.56
C LEU A 246 9.44 12.71 18.43
N ALA A 247 10.32 13.36 19.20
CA ALA A 247 10.54 14.80 19.13
C ALA A 247 11.03 15.25 17.75
N ARG A 248 11.94 14.49 17.12
CA ARG A 248 12.40 14.76 15.75
C ARG A 248 11.28 14.63 14.71
N ARG A 249 10.36 13.69 14.88
CA ARG A 249 9.20 13.50 14.00
C ARG A 249 8.17 14.60 14.14
N ILE A 250 7.85 15.02 15.36
CA ILE A 250 6.96 16.16 15.62
C ILE A 250 7.52 17.42 14.94
N ASN A 251 8.83 17.68 15.06
CA ASN A 251 9.49 18.79 14.38
C ASN A 251 9.41 18.70 12.86
N ALA A 252 9.56 17.50 12.27
CA ALA A 252 9.49 17.31 10.82
C ALA A 252 8.07 17.54 10.27
N ILE A 253 7.03 17.15 11.02
CA ILE A 253 5.62 17.34 10.64
C ILE A 253 5.24 18.82 10.73
N THR A 254 5.68 19.53 11.78
CA THR A 254 5.37 20.95 11.96
C THR A 254 6.09 21.83 10.94
N ASN A 255 7.35 21.56 10.64
CA ASN A 255 8.09 22.32 9.63
C ASN A 255 7.53 22.15 8.20
N ARG A 256 6.78 21.07 7.90
CA ARG A 256 6.09 20.89 6.60
C ARG A 256 4.81 21.71 6.44
N LYS A 257 4.19 22.20 7.53
CA LYS A 257 2.95 23.01 7.47
C LYS A 257 3.21 24.51 7.47
N PHE A 258 4.46 24.96 7.69
CA PHE A 258 4.84 26.38 7.76
C PHE A 258 5.72 26.84 6.58
N ILE A 259 5.89 26.02 5.52
CA ILE A 259 6.42 26.38 4.20
C ILE A 259 5.31 26.15 3.17
#